data_f008def86ccc5ad3f436d5d32701d95a
#
_entry.id   f008def86ccc5ad3f436d5d32701d95a
#
_cell.length_a   1.000
_cell.length_b   1.000
_cell.length_c   1.000
_cell.angle_alpha   90.00
_cell.angle_beta   90.00
_cell.angle_gamma   90.00
#
_symmetry.space_group_name_H-M   'P 1'
#
loop_
_entity.id
_entity.type
_entity.pdbx_description
1 polymer ?
#
loop_
_entity_poly.entity_id
_entity_poly.type
_entity_poly.pdbx_seq_one_letter_code
_entity_poly.pdbx_strand_id
1 'polypeptide(L)'
;MLSGMVTIPTDRPAKGIILIPHYTLQADKEAPSNQLIYDAKFYKEDFVLLMPDYIGYGITRDSVHPYLAGELTARNCIDMVLAAQTMLDTLQLGLPLDSIYIAGYSQGGFSALWTLRVIEESFADRIHVKGCFVGAGPYDVAVTYDETLQRKKIMMPALVPLMVIGTDVAYNLHLDRSEILTPAAEKLYQRYIANKDYTILQIYFKTPNHSLRHWLTDAGMDKTQPETQRMYEGLKRSSIVGDSICPSWTPKAPLYVFHSKQDEVVTIRCAEHLQRCFPNLPNVTYDFGKYGHHIPASRIFHKRVREMLNE
;
A
#
# COMPACT_ATOMS: atom_id res chain seq x y z
N MET A 1 -7.21 18.74 -3.13
CA MET A 1 -7.57 18.11 -4.41
C MET A 1 -6.57 17.00 -4.66
N LEU A 2 -7.00 15.85 -5.18
CA LEU A 2 -6.16 14.72 -5.54
C LEU A 2 -6.39 14.37 -7.01
N SER A 3 -5.48 13.63 -7.61
CA SER A 3 -5.58 13.11 -8.98
C SER A 3 -5.57 11.59 -9.01
N GLY A 4 -5.85 11.05 -10.16
CA GLY A 4 -5.85 9.62 -10.43
C GLY A 4 -6.28 9.34 -11.87
N MET A 5 -6.42 8.05 -12.22
CA MET A 5 -6.84 7.62 -13.54
C MET A 5 -8.09 6.74 -13.44
N VAL A 6 -9.03 6.97 -14.33
CA VAL A 6 -10.15 6.05 -14.62
C VAL A 6 -9.94 5.45 -16.00
N THR A 7 -10.04 4.12 -16.13
CA THR A 7 -10.08 3.45 -17.44
C THR A 7 -11.39 2.70 -17.60
N ILE A 8 -11.95 2.77 -18.82
CA ILE A 8 -13.23 2.14 -19.17
C ILE A 8 -12.98 1.20 -20.36
N PRO A 9 -13.41 -0.07 -20.32
CA PRO A 9 -13.36 -0.95 -21.46
C PRO A 9 -14.17 -0.38 -22.64
N THR A 10 -13.64 -0.43 -23.85
CA THR A 10 -14.29 0.09 -25.06
C THR A 10 -14.87 -1.00 -25.94
N ASP A 11 -14.31 -2.21 -25.88
CA ASP A 11 -14.62 -3.31 -26.82
C ASP A 11 -15.78 -4.19 -26.31
N ARG A 12 -16.16 -4.05 -25.05
CA ARG A 12 -17.22 -4.84 -24.40
C ARG A 12 -17.78 -4.10 -23.19
N PRO A 13 -19.01 -4.43 -22.75
CA PRO A 13 -19.53 -3.92 -21.46
C PRO A 13 -18.63 -4.31 -20.30
N ALA A 14 -18.40 -3.37 -19.39
CA ALA A 14 -17.62 -3.65 -18.19
C ALA A 14 -18.41 -4.60 -17.24
N LYS A 15 -17.72 -5.54 -16.60
CA LYS A 15 -18.31 -6.49 -15.65
C LYS A 15 -18.53 -5.85 -14.26
N GLY A 16 -17.89 -4.71 -13.99
CA GLY A 16 -17.94 -4.01 -12.71
C GLY A 16 -16.85 -2.96 -12.58
N ILE A 17 -16.66 -2.50 -11.37
CA ILE A 17 -15.68 -1.46 -11.01
C ILE A 17 -14.64 -2.06 -10.07
N ILE A 18 -13.35 -1.83 -10.34
CA ILE A 18 -12.24 -2.22 -9.45
C ILE A 18 -11.47 -0.98 -9.04
N LEU A 19 -11.35 -0.74 -7.74
CA LEU A 19 -10.38 0.18 -7.17
C LEU A 19 -9.03 -0.53 -7.07
N ILE A 20 -7.99 0.07 -7.62
CA ILE A 20 -6.62 -0.46 -7.58
C ILE A 20 -5.71 0.54 -6.85
N PRO A 21 -5.58 0.43 -5.52
CA PRO A 21 -4.54 1.12 -4.77
C PRO A 21 -3.17 0.65 -5.26
N HIS A 22 -2.28 1.59 -5.64
CA HIS A 22 -1.03 1.22 -6.27
C HIS A 22 0.04 0.73 -5.28
N TYR A 23 0.97 -0.10 -5.77
CA TYR A 23 2.18 -0.50 -5.06
C TYR A 23 3.14 0.70 -4.85
N THR A 24 4.27 0.51 -4.16
CA THR A 24 5.25 1.57 -3.92
C THR A 24 5.80 2.13 -5.23
N LEU A 25 5.41 3.35 -5.54
CA LEU A 25 5.96 4.18 -6.61
C LEU A 25 6.99 5.15 -6.01
N GLN A 26 7.90 5.64 -6.84
CA GLN A 26 8.83 6.65 -6.42
C GLN A 26 8.92 7.82 -7.41
N ALA A 27 8.89 7.56 -8.70
CA ALA A 27 8.86 8.61 -9.70
C ALA A 27 7.42 9.06 -9.97
N ASP A 28 7.18 10.37 -10.03
CA ASP A 28 5.86 10.92 -10.34
C ASP A 28 5.34 10.48 -11.72
N LYS A 29 6.22 10.26 -12.69
CA LYS A 29 5.85 9.70 -14.00
C LYS A 29 5.25 8.30 -13.93
N GLU A 30 5.42 7.57 -12.81
CA GLU A 30 4.82 6.25 -12.57
C GLU A 30 3.42 6.36 -11.95
N ALA A 31 3.00 7.56 -11.52
CA ALA A 31 1.69 7.77 -10.93
C ALA A 31 0.56 7.43 -11.91
N PRO A 32 -0.55 6.88 -11.42
CA PRO A 32 -1.68 6.50 -12.27
C PRO A 32 -2.16 7.59 -13.23
N SER A 33 -2.20 8.86 -12.80
CA SER A 33 -2.59 9.98 -13.68
C SER A 33 -1.64 10.21 -14.84
N ASN A 34 -0.40 9.72 -14.76
CA ASN A 34 0.62 9.87 -15.80
C ASN A 34 0.78 8.62 -16.68
N GLN A 35 0.53 7.43 -16.12
CA GLN A 35 0.60 6.17 -16.89
C GLN A 35 -0.22 5.05 -16.27
N LEU A 36 -0.61 4.10 -17.10
CA LEU A 36 -1.28 2.87 -16.64
C LEU A 36 -0.31 2.03 -15.81
N ILE A 37 -0.63 1.80 -14.53
CA ILE A 37 0.17 0.98 -13.64
C ILE A 37 0.15 -0.50 -14.03
N TYR A 38 1.17 -1.24 -13.58
CA TYR A 38 1.32 -2.66 -13.95
C TYR A 38 0.10 -3.51 -13.57
N ASP A 39 -0.45 -3.32 -12.39
CA ASP A 39 -1.57 -4.10 -11.84
C ASP A 39 -2.84 -3.97 -12.70
N ALA A 40 -3.06 -2.80 -13.29
CA ALA A 40 -4.21 -2.53 -14.16
C ALA A 40 -4.26 -3.44 -15.40
N LYS A 41 -3.11 -3.93 -15.88
CA LYS A 41 -3.01 -4.79 -17.05
C LYS A 41 -3.77 -6.11 -16.92
N PHE A 42 -4.05 -6.54 -15.68
CA PHE A 42 -4.78 -7.78 -15.40
C PHE A 42 -6.30 -7.63 -15.52
N TYR A 43 -6.83 -6.40 -15.44
CA TYR A 43 -8.25 -6.15 -15.26
C TYR A 43 -8.87 -5.21 -16.30
N LYS A 44 -8.07 -4.36 -16.95
CA LYS A 44 -8.51 -3.25 -17.84
C LYS A 44 -9.43 -3.64 -18.99
N GLU A 45 -9.40 -4.89 -19.43
CA GLU A 45 -10.21 -5.36 -20.54
C GLU A 45 -11.65 -5.69 -20.13
N ASP A 46 -11.88 -5.99 -18.86
CA ASP A 46 -13.15 -6.48 -18.35
C ASP A 46 -13.82 -5.52 -17.33
N PHE A 47 -13.06 -4.59 -16.74
CA PHE A 47 -13.54 -3.75 -15.63
C PHE A 47 -13.24 -2.26 -15.84
N VAL A 48 -14.10 -1.41 -15.29
CA VAL A 48 -13.74 -0.01 -15.02
C VAL A 48 -12.73 0.01 -13.89
N LEU A 49 -11.59 0.67 -14.09
CA LEU A 49 -10.54 0.74 -13.08
C LEU A 49 -10.44 2.14 -12.50
N LEU A 50 -10.39 2.22 -11.18
CA LEU A 50 -10.17 3.45 -10.42
C LEU A 50 -8.79 3.37 -9.78
N MET A 51 -7.89 4.26 -10.14
CA MET A 51 -6.48 4.25 -9.71
C MET A 51 -6.10 5.61 -9.14
N PRO A 52 -6.14 5.80 -7.80
CA PRO A 52 -5.73 7.05 -7.16
C PRO A 52 -4.21 7.22 -7.19
N ASP A 53 -3.73 8.47 -7.26
CA ASP A 53 -2.29 8.80 -7.21
C ASP A 53 -1.71 8.77 -5.79
N TYR A 54 -2.51 8.90 -4.76
CA TYR A 54 -2.19 9.25 -3.37
C TYR A 54 -1.57 10.66 -3.22
N ILE A 55 -1.56 11.17 -1.97
CA ILE A 55 -0.83 12.39 -1.64
C ILE A 55 0.65 12.21 -1.94
N GLY A 56 1.23 13.20 -2.57
CA GLY A 56 2.65 13.20 -2.94
C GLY A 56 2.90 12.82 -4.40
N TYR A 57 1.85 12.50 -5.20
CA TYR A 57 1.97 12.21 -6.62
C TYR A 57 0.93 12.99 -7.43
N GLY A 58 1.08 13.02 -8.74
CA GLY A 58 0.22 13.75 -9.65
C GLY A 58 0.14 15.23 -9.30
N ILE A 59 -1.07 15.77 -9.14
CA ILE A 59 -1.25 17.20 -8.81
C ILE A 59 -0.72 17.59 -7.42
N THR A 60 -0.39 16.63 -6.56
CA THR A 60 0.20 16.87 -5.23
C THR A 60 1.69 16.50 -5.15
N ARG A 61 2.37 16.36 -6.31
CA ARG A 61 3.76 15.88 -6.38
C ARG A 61 4.74 16.67 -5.51
N ASP A 62 4.47 17.95 -5.26
CA ASP A 62 5.32 18.81 -4.44
C ASP A 62 5.17 18.57 -2.93
N SER A 63 4.18 17.77 -2.53
CA SER A 63 4.01 17.34 -1.14
C SER A 63 4.83 16.07 -0.85
N VAL A 64 5.26 15.90 0.39
CA VAL A 64 5.86 14.65 0.84
C VAL A 64 4.80 13.54 0.81
N HIS A 65 5.15 12.37 0.24
CA HIS A 65 4.27 11.20 0.31
C HIS A 65 4.23 10.64 1.74
N PRO A 66 3.06 10.61 2.42
CA PRO A 66 2.90 10.02 3.75
C PRO A 66 2.90 8.48 3.63
N TYR A 67 4.07 7.91 3.36
CA TYR A 67 4.24 6.49 3.04
C TYR A 67 3.73 5.60 4.18
N LEU A 68 2.88 4.63 3.84
CA LEU A 68 2.22 3.72 4.77
C LEU A 68 1.34 4.43 5.83
N ALA A 69 0.81 5.61 5.55
CA ALA A 69 -0.22 6.24 6.37
C ALA A 69 -1.60 5.63 6.04
N GLY A 70 -2.00 4.61 6.80
CA GLY A 70 -3.12 3.74 6.42
C GLY A 70 -4.44 4.46 6.21
N GLU A 71 -4.98 5.10 7.25
CA GLU A 71 -6.27 5.79 7.18
C GLU A 71 -6.25 6.94 6.16
N LEU A 72 -5.16 7.73 6.12
CA LEU A 72 -5.03 8.84 5.19
C LEU A 72 -5.04 8.35 3.73
N THR A 73 -4.32 7.27 3.44
CA THR A 73 -4.30 6.66 2.09
C THR A 73 -5.65 6.05 1.74
N ALA A 74 -6.33 5.41 2.70
CA ALA A 74 -7.69 4.89 2.50
C ALA A 74 -8.67 6.00 2.12
N ARG A 75 -8.60 7.17 2.77
CA ARG A 75 -9.43 8.32 2.41
C ARG A 75 -9.15 8.81 0.99
N ASN A 76 -7.89 8.83 0.53
CA ASN A 76 -7.56 9.15 -0.87
C ASN A 76 -8.22 8.16 -1.84
N CYS A 77 -8.22 6.87 -1.51
CA CYS A 77 -8.89 5.84 -2.31
C CYS A 77 -10.41 6.03 -2.34
N ILE A 78 -11.03 6.36 -1.20
CA ILE A 78 -12.47 6.61 -1.09
C ILE A 78 -12.87 7.88 -1.86
N ASP A 79 -12.09 8.95 -1.77
CA ASP A 79 -12.32 10.18 -2.55
C ASP A 79 -12.32 9.89 -4.06
N MET A 80 -11.41 9.01 -4.52
CA MET A 80 -11.40 8.55 -5.92
C MET A 80 -12.67 7.81 -6.30
N VAL A 81 -13.17 6.91 -5.43
CA VAL A 81 -14.44 6.18 -5.67
C VAL A 81 -15.61 7.16 -5.79
N LEU A 82 -15.76 8.09 -4.84
CA LEU A 82 -16.85 9.06 -4.81
C LEU A 82 -16.82 10.02 -6.00
N ALA A 83 -15.63 10.47 -6.40
CA ALA A 83 -15.47 11.30 -7.59
C ALA A 83 -15.80 10.52 -8.87
N ALA A 84 -15.36 9.26 -8.95
CA ALA A 84 -15.65 8.39 -10.08
C ALA A 84 -17.14 8.05 -10.19
N GLN A 85 -17.86 7.83 -9.10
CA GLN A 85 -19.31 7.63 -9.10
C GLN A 85 -20.01 8.78 -9.82
N THR A 86 -19.70 10.04 -9.46
CA THR A 86 -20.27 11.22 -10.10
C THR A 86 -19.94 11.29 -11.59
N MET A 87 -18.71 10.98 -11.97
CA MET A 87 -18.28 10.99 -13.37
C MET A 87 -18.96 9.88 -14.18
N LEU A 88 -18.98 8.65 -13.67
CA LEU A 88 -19.52 7.48 -14.37
C LEU A 88 -21.05 7.52 -14.50
N ASP A 89 -21.74 8.16 -13.57
CA ASP A 89 -23.19 8.40 -13.65
C ASP A 89 -23.54 9.20 -14.92
N THR A 90 -22.75 10.22 -15.22
CA THR A 90 -22.97 11.03 -16.45
C THR A 90 -22.75 10.24 -17.72
N LEU A 91 -21.96 9.16 -17.69
CA LEU A 91 -21.66 8.29 -18.83
C LEU A 91 -22.70 7.19 -19.06
N GLN A 92 -23.63 6.98 -18.12
CA GLN A 92 -24.73 6.02 -18.20
C GLN A 92 -24.29 4.59 -18.59
N LEU A 93 -23.21 4.09 -17.98
CA LEU A 93 -22.62 2.78 -18.31
C LEU A 93 -23.49 1.59 -17.87
N GLY A 94 -24.58 1.81 -17.15
CA GLY A 94 -25.45 0.73 -16.65
C GLY A 94 -24.83 -0.12 -15.55
N LEU A 95 -23.78 0.38 -14.87
CA LEU A 95 -23.10 -0.30 -13.77
C LEU A 95 -23.67 0.15 -12.42
N PRO A 96 -23.72 -0.74 -11.41
CA PRO A 96 -23.98 -0.34 -10.04
C PRO A 96 -22.78 0.44 -9.49
N LEU A 97 -22.87 1.77 -9.51
CA LEU A 97 -21.75 2.66 -9.18
C LEU A 97 -21.35 2.65 -7.70
N ASP A 98 -22.25 2.20 -6.85
CA ASP A 98 -22.02 2.01 -5.41
C ASP A 98 -21.30 0.70 -5.07
N SER A 99 -21.16 -0.21 -6.03
CA SER A 99 -20.63 -1.56 -5.83
C SER A 99 -19.26 -1.72 -6.47
N ILE A 100 -18.22 -1.97 -5.67
CA ILE A 100 -16.84 -2.06 -6.15
C ILE A 100 -16.14 -3.33 -5.66
N TYR A 101 -15.12 -3.75 -6.41
CA TYR A 101 -14.04 -4.61 -5.93
C TYR A 101 -12.83 -3.75 -5.55
N ILE A 102 -11.99 -4.25 -4.66
CA ILE A 102 -10.71 -3.61 -4.29
C ILE A 102 -9.61 -4.65 -4.50
N ALA A 103 -8.56 -4.31 -5.23
CA ALA A 103 -7.44 -5.22 -5.46
C ALA A 103 -6.09 -4.48 -5.39
N GLY A 104 -5.20 -4.90 -4.50
CA GLY A 104 -3.90 -4.27 -4.35
C GLY A 104 -2.80 -5.21 -3.86
N TYR A 105 -1.56 -4.93 -4.26
CA TYR A 105 -0.38 -5.69 -3.89
C TYR A 105 0.67 -4.79 -3.20
N SER A 106 1.44 -5.32 -2.25
CA SER A 106 2.47 -4.58 -1.50
C SER A 106 1.89 -3.37 -0.76
N GLN A 107 2.38 -2.15 -0.96
CA GLN A 107 1.73 -0.94 -0.44
C GLN A 107 0.26 -0.86 -0.86
N GLY A 108 -0.07 -1.29 -2.10
CA GLY A 108 -1.45 -1.35 -2.57
C GLY A 108 -2.30 -2.35 -1.78
N GLY A 109 -1.74 -3.49 -1.38
CA GLY A 109 -2.43 -4.46 -0.52
C GLY A 109 -2.72 -3.90 0.88
N PHE A 110 -1.76 -3.19 1.45
CA PHE A 110 -1.95 -2.44 2.70
C PHE A 110 -3.04 -1.37 2.57
N SER A 111 -2.96 -0.55 1.51
CA SER A 111 -3.95 0.50 1.24
C SER A 111 -5.34 -0.06 0.96
N ALA A 112 -5.44 -1.19 0.25
CA ALA A 112 -6.70 -1.88 -0.02
C ALA A 112 -7.39 -2.35 1.27
N LEU A 113 -6.65 -2.95 2.19
CA LEU A 113 -7.21 -3.41 3.47
C LEU A 113 -7.66 -2.24 4.35
N TRP A 114 -6.87 -1.16 4.41
CA TRP A 114 -7.28 0.06 5.10
C TRP A 114 -8.51 0.70 4.45
N THR A 115 -8.59 0.68 3.12
CA THR A 115 -9.76 1.21 2.40
C THR A 115 -11.01 0.41 2.71
N LEU A 116 -10.92 -0.93 2.71
CA LEU A 116 -12.02 -1.80 3.12
C LEU A 116 -12.50 -1.44 4.53
N ARG A 117 -11.59 -1.36 5.50
CA ARG A 117 -11.92 -1.02 6.87
C ARG A 117 -12.65 0.33 6.96
N VAL A 118 -12.10 1.39 6.39
CA VAL A 118 -12.70 2.73 6.46
C VAL A 118 -14.05 2.79 5.76
N ILE A 119 -14.23 2.08 4.63
CA ILE A 119 -15.54 1.98 3.97
C ILE A 119 -16.54 1.32 4.91
N GLU A 120 -16.22 0.17 5.50
CA GLU A 120 -17.14 -0.58 6.35
C GLU A 120 -17.45 0.12 7.68
N GLU A 121 -16.51 0.92 8.20
CA GLU A 121 -16.73 1.71 9.44
C GLU A 121 -17.48 3.02 9.18
N SER A 122 -17.33 3.66 8.01
CA SER A 122 -17.77 5.05 7.83
C SER A 122 -18.49 5.39 6.52
N PHE A 123 -18.52 4.48 5.53
CA PHE A 123 -19.09 4.70 4.21
C PHE A 123 -19.95 3.53 3.71
N ALA A 124 -20.34 2.62 4.58
CA ALA A 124 -21.09 1.41 4.22
C ALA A 124 -22.49 1.70 3.63
N ASP A 125 -23.04 2.88 3.87
CA ASP A 125 -24.29 3.38 3.30
C ASP A 125 -24.14 3.91 1.87
N ARG A 126 -22.91 4.17 1.42
CA ARG A 126 -22.59 4.78 0.12
C ARG A 126 -21.78 3.88 -0.80
N ILE A 127 -20.98 2.98 -0.27
CA ILE A 127 -20.05 2.14 -1.03
C ILE A 127 -20.19 0.70 -0.53
N HIS A 128 -20.60 -0.19 -1.43
CA HIS A 128 -20.66 -1.63 -1.19
C HIS A 128 -19.42 -2.32 -1.76
N VAL A 129 -18.64 -3.00 -0.91
CA VAL A 129 -17.47 -3.77 -1.35
C VAL A 129 -17.89 -5.20 -1.63
N LYS A 130 -17.89 -5.61 -2.90
CA LYS A 130 -18.21 -6.98 -3.36
C LYS A 130 -17.12 -8.00 -3.03
N GLY A 131 -15.88 -7.55 -2.93
CA GLY A 131 -14.72 -8.35 -2.58
C GLY A 131 -13.47 -7.51 -2.49
N CYS A 132 -12.59 -7.86 -1.56
CA CYS A 132 -11.30 -7.22 -1.34
C CYS A 132 -10.19 -8.24 -1.47
N PHE A 133 -9.23 -7.97 -2.34
CA PHE A 133 -8.11 -8.84 -2.65
C PHE A 133 -6.82 -8.13 -2.25
N VAL A 134 -6.10 -8.67 -1.27
CA VAL A 134 -4.92 -8.04 -0.71
C VAL A 134 -3.72 -8.98 -0.77
N GLY A 135 -2.64 -8.54 -1.41
CA GLY A 135 -1.44 -9.33 -1.59
C GLY A 135 -0.21 -8.68 -0.93
N ALA A 136 0.52 -9.46 -0.14
CA ALA A 136 1.83 -9.10 0.43
C ALA A 136 1.93 -7.68 1.01
N GLY A 137 0.86 -7.21 1.66
CA GLY A 137 0.82 -5.88 2.27
C GLY A 137 1.47 -5.87 3.66
N PRO A 138 2.14 -4.76 4.04
CA PRO A 138 2.66 -4.57 5.40
C PRO A 138 1.53 -4.20 6.38
N TYR A 139 0.61 -5.14 6.65
CA TYR A 139 -0.57 -4.93 7.51
C TYR A 139 -0.20 -4.64 8.97
N ASP A 140 0.98 -5.08 9.38
CA ASP A 140 1.68 -4.69 10.59
C ASP A 140 2.96 -3.96 10.19
N VAL A 141 2.89 -2.64 10.15
CA VAL A 141 4.03 -1.80 9.74
C VAL A 141 5.14 -1.85 10.78
N ALA A 142 4.78 -1.96 12.06
CA ALA A 142 5.74 -2.06 13.14
C ALA A 142 6.57 -3.35 13.05
N VAL A 143 5.95 -4.51 12.78
CA VAL A 143 6.70 -5.77 12.59
C VAL A 143 7.59 -5.73 11.35
N THR A 144 7.19 -5.01 10.31
CA THR A 144 8.04 -4.82 9.12
C THR A 144 9.33 -4.08 9.47
N TYR A 145 9.24 -3.07 10.35
CA TYR A 145 10.41 -2.37 10.87
C TYR A 145 11.25 -3.28 11.76
N ASP A 146 10.66 -4.01 12.69
CA ASP A 146 11.35 -4.95 13.59
C ASP A 146 12.13 -6.02 12.82
N GLU A 147 11.53 -6.62 11.81
CA GLU A 147 12.19 -7.58 10.93
C GLU A 147 13.34 -6.93 10.13
N THR A 148 13.18 -5.66 9.74
CA THR A 148 14.23 -4.90 9.07
C THR A 148 15.43 -4.70 9.99
N LEU A 149 15.21 -4.39 11.27
CA LEU A 149 16.30 -4.24 12.26
C LEU A 149 17.11 -5.53 12.50
N GLN A 150 16.48 -6.69 12.31
CA GLN A 150 17.16 -7.99 12.47
C GLN A 150 18.03 -8.38 11.26
N ARG A 151 17.84 -7.70 10.12
CA ARG A 151 18.55 -8.01 8.87
C ARG A 151 19.89 -7.28 8.83
N LYS A 152 20.94 -7.99 8.45
CA LYS A 152 22.26 -7.37 8.18
C LYS A 152 22.24 -6.53 6.90
N LYS A 153 21.38 -6.91 5.95
CA LYS A 153 21.21 -6.24 4.64
C LYS A 153 19.74 -6.04 4.35
N ILE A 154 19.41 -4.93 3.73
CA ILE A 154 18.05 -4.59 3.27
C ILE A 154 18.02 -4.60 1.75
N MET A 155 16.94 -5.15 1.19
CA MET A 155 16.81 -5.28 -0.27
C MET A 155 16.59 -3.92 -0.94
N MET A 156 15.81 -3.05 -0.31
CA MET A 156 15.43 -1.73 -0.86
C MET A 156 15.79 -0.61 0.13
N PRO A 157 17.02 -0.07 0.07
CA PRO A 157 17.47 0.99 0.99
C PRO A 157 16.57 2.23 1.02
N ALA A 158 15.94 2.56 -0.11
CA ALA A 158 15.02 3.70 -0.20
C ALA A 158 13.80 3.59 0.72
N LEU A 159 13.38 2.37 1.12
CA LEU A 159 12.24 2.18 2.02
C LEU A 159 12.51 2.71 3.44
N VAL A 160 13.78 2.79 3.87
CA VAL A 160 14.13 3.29 5.19
C VAL A 160 13.77 4.77 5.35
N PRO A 161 14.31 5.70 4.54
CA PRO A 161 13.91 7.11 4.65
C PRO A 161 12.44 7.34 4.27
N LEU A 162 11.86 6.57 3.33
CA LEU A 162 10.43 6.66 3.02
C LEU A 162 9.56 6.36 4.24
N MET A 163 9.88 5.31 4.99
CA MET A 163 9.12 4.92 6.18
C MET A 163 9.25 5.97 7.28
N VAL A 164 10.47 6.42 7.60
CA VAL A 164 10.72 7.40 8.66
C VAL A 164 10.05 8.74 8.34
N ILE A 165 10.32 9.29 7.15
CA ILE A 165 9.82 10.61 6.74
C ILE A 165 8.30 10.56 6.46
N GLY A 166 7.82 9.47 5.86
CA GLY A 166 6.39 9.27 5.62
C GLY A 166 5.60 9.22 6.92
N THR A 167 6.10 8.52 7.93
CA THR A 167 5.48 8.44 9.27
C THR A 167 5.52 9.78 10.00
N ASP A 168 6.66 10.49 9.94
CA ASP A 168 6.81 11.82 10.51
C ASP A 168 5.74 12.78 9.99
N VAL A 169 5.60 12.85 8.67
CA VAL A 169 4.62 13.72 8.00
C VAL A 169 3.19 13.25 8.26
N ALA A 170 2.92 11.95 8.17
CA ALA A 170 1.58 11.39 8.34
C ALA A 170 0.96 11.71 9.70
N TYR A 171 1.76 11.71 10.75
CA TYR A 171 1.31 11.88 12.14
C TYR A 171 1.79 13.17 12.78
N ASN A 172 2.41 14.08 12.00
CA ASN A 172 2.91 15.38 12.46
C ASN A 172 3.81 15.25 13.71
N LEU A 173 4.76 14.30 13.63
CA LEU A 173 5.56 13.95 14.79
C LEU A 173 6.67 14.96 15.07
N HIS A 174 7.09 15.75 14.07
CA HIS A 174 8.21 16.69 14.17
C HIS A 174 9.48 16.02 14.71
N LEU A 175 9.87 14.88 14.09
CA LEU A 175 11.03 14.11 14.52
C LEU A 175 12.34 14.86 14.23
N ASP A 176 13.29 14.79 15.16
CA ASP A 176 14.69 15.01 14.79
C ASP A 176 15.21 13.80 14.02
N ARG A 177 15.05 13.88 12.70
CA ARG A 177 15.41 12.76 11.80
C ARG A 177 16.89 12.42 11.80
N SER A 178 17.76 13.35 12.24
CA SER A 178 19.19 13.10 12.33
C SER A 178 19.55 12.12 13.43
N GLU A 179 18.68 11.96 14.44
CA GLU A 179 18.81 10.91 15.45
C GLU A 179 18.49 9.52 14.91
N ILE A 180 17.66 9.42 13.87
CA ILE A 180 17.19 8.14 13.31
C ILE A 180 17.95 7.79 12.02
N LEU A 181 18.06 8.73 11.09
CA LEU A 181 18.65 8.55 9.77
C LEU A 181 20.10 9.02 9.75
N THR A 182 20.96 8.24 9.11
CA THR A 182 22.34 8.69 8.85
C THR A 182 22.35 9.83 7.81
N PRO A 183 23.45 10.62 7.75
CA PRO A 183 23.65 11.60 6.67
C PRO A 183 23.56 10.99 5.26
N ALA A 184 23.91 9.70 5.12
CA ALA A 184 23.78 8.99 3.84
C ALA A 184 22.32 8.76 3.45
N ALA A 185 21.45 8.42 4.41
CA ALA A 185 20.02 8.25 4.19
C ALA A 185 19.35 9.60 3.84
N GLU A 186 19.68 10.66 4.57
CA GLU A 186 19.15 12.00 4.27
C GLU A 186 19.59 12.46 2.88
N LYS A 187 20.87 12.26 2.51
CA LYS A 187 21.37 12.57 1.17
C LYS A 187 20.66 11.76 0.08
N LEU A 188 20.39 10.46 0.34
CA LEU A 188 19.62 9.63 -0.58
C LEU A 188 18.23 10.21 -0.80
N TYR A 189 17.54 10.55 0.30
CA TYR A 189 16.22 11.13 0.25
C TYR A 189 16.20 12.41 -0.57
N GLN A 190 17.02 13.39 -0.22
CA GLN A 190 17.06 14.69 -0.89
C GLN A 190 17.42 14.58 -2.39
N ARG A 191 18.34 13.68 -2.71
CA ARG A 191 18.85 13.58 -4.09
C ARG A 191 17.97 12.79 -5.03
N TYR A 192 17.30 11.74 -4.55
CA TYR A 192 16.65 10.76 -5.42
C TYR A 192 15.19 10.50 -5.09
N ILE A 193 14.74 10.83 -3.86
CA ILE A 193 13.37 10.53 -3.40
C ILE A 193 12.51 11.78 -3.41
N ALA A 194 12.95 12.86 -2.80
CA ALA A 194 12.15 14.07 -2.61
C ALA A 194 11.68 14.71 -3.92
N ASN A 195 12.50 14.68 -4.97
CA ASN A 195 12.19 15.26 -6.29
C ASN A 195 11.26 14.38 -7.15
N LYS A 196 11.11 13.08 -6.80
CA LYS A 196 10.26 12.10 -7.50
C LYS A 196 10.55 11.93 -9.00
N ASP A 197 11.81 12.11 -9.39
CA ASP A 197 12.27 11.96 -10.78
C ASP A 197 12.76 10.53 -11.07
N TYR A 198 13.07 9.74 -10.02
CA TYR A 198 13.69 8.43 -10.15
C TYR A 198 12.72 7.33 -9.73
N THR A 199 12.61 6.27 -10.54
CA THR A 199 11.86 5.07 -10.16
C THR A 199 12.57 4.33 -9.02
N ILE A 200 11.85 3.51 -8.27
CA ILE A 200 12.44 2.69 -7.18
C ILE A 200 13.59 1.82 -7.69
N LEU A 201 13.50 1.29 -8.89
CA LEU A 201 14.55 0.49 -9.52
C LEU A 201 15.79 1.33 -9.86
N GLN A 202 15.60 2.55 -10.37
CA GLN A 202 16.72 3.47 -10.63
C GLN A 202 17.43 3.87 -9.33
N ILE A 203 16.68 4.06 -8.23
CA ILE A 203 17.25 4.33 -6.91
C ILE A 203 18.04 3.12 -6.42
N TYR A 204 17.49 1.91 -6.56
CA TYR A 204 18.17 0.68 -6.18
C TYR A 204 19.56 0.57 -6.80
N PHE A 205 19.71 0.81 -8.11
CA PHE A 205 21.02 0.78 -8.78
C PHE A 205 21.95 1.92 -8.37
N LYS A 206 21.42 3.02 -7.83
CA LYS A 206 22.21 4.16 -7.32
C LYS A 206 22.60 4.01 -5.85
N THR A 207 22.14 2.96 -5.19
CA THR A 207 22.35 2.69 -3.76
C THR A 207 23.00 1.33 -3.53
N PRO A 208 24.29 1.17 -3.87
CA PRO A 208 24.96 -0.13 -3.80
C PRO A 208 25.20 -0.62 -2.37
N ASN A 209 25.08 0.24 -1.36
CA ASN A 209 25.25 -0.15 0.03
C ASN A 209 23.92 -0.63 0.61
N HIS A 210 23.84 -1.91 0.92
CA HIS A 210 22.66 -2.56 1.48
C HIS A 210 22.77 -2.81 3.00
N SER A 211 23.84 -2.35 3.65
CA SER A 211 23.98 -2.46 5.10
C SER A 211 23.00 -1.56 5.82
N LEU A 212 22.25 -2.08 6.78
CA LEU A 212 21.31 -1.30 7.58
C LEU A 212 21.99 -0.12 8.30
N ARG A 213 23.18 -0.34 8.88
CA ARG A 213 24.00 0.68 9.56
C ARG A 213 24.48 1.81 8.65
N HIS A 214 24.35 1.67 7.36
CA HIS A 214 24.62 2.78 6.43
C HIS A 214 23.43 3.75 6.35
N TRP A 215 22.23 3.31 6.71
CA TRP A 215 20.99 4.06 6.56
C TRP A 215 20.36 4.52 7.88
N LEU A 216 20.51 3.71 8.95
CA LEU A 216 20.05 4.03 10.29
C LEU A 216 21.23 4.29 11.22
N THR A 217 21.08 5.26 12.11
CA THR A 217 22.00 5.50 13.24
C THR A 217 21.85 4.37 14.26
N ASP A 218 22.77 4.30 15.25
CA ASP A 218 22.60 3.37 16.37
C ASP A 218 21.34 3.71 17.19
N ALA A 219 21.02 5.00 17.36
CA ALA A 219 19.78 5.45 17.99
C ALA A 219 18.55 5.06 17.15
N GLY A 220 18.60 5.19 15.83
CA GLY A 220 17.54 4.75 14.91
C GLY A 220 17.28 3.25 14.93
N MET A 221 18.25 2.44 15.36
CA MET A 221 18.09 1.00 15.53
C MET A 221 17.65 0.60 16.94
N ASP A 222 17.60 1.53 17.88
CA ASP A 222 17.22 1.31 19.29
C ASP A 222 15.85 1.97 19.58
N LYS A 223 14.81 1.16 19.70
CA LYS A 223 13.44 1.61 19.96
C LYS A 223 13.24 2.26 21.36
N THR A 224 14.24 2.22 22.22
CA THR A 224 14.20 2.91 23.52
C THR A 224 14.62 4.37 23.41
N GLN A 225 15.25 4.77 22.31
CA GLN A 225 15.62 6.16 22.06
C GLN A 225 14.38 7.01 21.76
N PRO A 226 14.29 8.24 22.29
CA PRO A 226 13.06 9.03 22.23
C PRO A 226 12.50 9.24 20.83
N GLU A 227 13.32 9.64 19.88
CA GLU A 227 12.85 9.91 18.51
C GLU A 227 12.44 8.62 17.78
N THR A 228 13.18 7.53 17.95
CA THR A 228 12.86 6.23 17.40
C THR A 228 11.59 5.65 18.05
N GLN A 229 11.39 5.84 19.35
CA GLN A 229 10.15 5.44 20.02
C GLN A 229 8.95 6.20 19.48
N ARG A 230 9.04 7.51 19.27
CA ARG A 230 7.97 8.33 18.69
C ARG A 230 7.63 7.90 17.27
N MET A 231 8.65 7.65 16.42
CA MET A 231 8.48 7.08 15.10
C MET A 231 7.78 5.71 15.17
N TYR A 232 8.25 4.83 16.04
CA TYR A 232 7.71 3.48 16.19
C TYR A 232 6.25 3.47 16.64
N GLU A 233 5.83 4.38 17.51
CA GLU A 233 4.41 4.59 17.84
C GLU A 233 3.60 5.06 16.63
N GLY A 234 4.18 5.88 15.74
CA GLY A 234 3.58 6.23 14.45
C GLY A 234 3.38 5.02 13.54
N LEU A 235 4.38 4.10 13.46
CA LEU A 235 4.25 2.85 12.70
C LEU A 235 3.13 1.95 13.25
N LYS A 236 2.97 1.88 14.57
CA LYS A 236 1.85 1.16 15.20
C LYS A 236 0.50 1.77 14.83
N ARG A 237 0.38 3.09 14.77
CA ARG A 237 -0.85 3.77 14.32
C ARG A 237 -1.20 3.43 12.87
N SER A 238 -0.20 3.23 12.04
CA SER A 238 -0.37 2.79 10.66
C SER A 238 -0.77 1.31 10.54
N SER A 239 -0.46 0.49 11.52
CA SER A 239 -0.74 -0.95 11.50
C SER A 239 -2.23 -1.23 11.69
N ILE A 240 -2.80 -2.11 10.85
CA ILE A 240 -4.18 -2.61 11.04
C ILE A 240 -4.20 -3.67 12.13
N VAL A 241 -3.17 -4.50 12.17
CA VAL A 241 -2.97 -5.57 13.14
C VAL A 241 -1.57 -5.46 13.73
N GLY A 242 -1.35 -6.04 14.90
CA GLY A 242 -0.05 -6.08 15.55
C GLY A 242 0.16 -7.36 16.33
N ASP A 243 1.33 -7.51 16.93
CA ASP A 243 1.74 -8.75 17.62
C ASP A 243 0.77 -9.13 18.77
N SER A 244 0.25 -8.15 19.46
CA SER A 244 -0.74 -8.35 20.55
C SER A 244 -2.01 -7.50 20.37
N ILE A 245 -2.21 -6.90 19.19
CA ILE A 245 -3.28 -5.95 18.92
C ILE A 245 -4.08 -6.44 17.73
N CYS A 246 -5.36 -6.75 17.97
CA CYS A 246 -6.34 -6.93 16.90
C CYS A 246 -7.29 -5.73 16.90
N PRO A 247 -7.72 -5.26 15.72
CA PRO A 247 -8.70 -4.19 15.64
C PRO A 247 -10.06 -4.65 16.18
N SER A 248 -10.87 -3.72 16.65
CA SER A 248 -12.29 -3.96 16.98
C SER A 248 -13.14 -4.22 15.72
N TRP A 249 -12.66 -3.78 14.56
CA TRP A 249 -13.27 -4.02 13.26
C TRP A 249 -13.05 -5.47 12.82
N THR A 250 -14.06 -6.03 12.15
CA THR A 250 -14.02 -7.35 11.50
C THR A 250 -14.51 -7.21 10.07
N PRO A 251 -13.79 -7.72 9.06
CA PRO A 251 -14.19 -7.59 7.66
C PRO A 251 -15.53 -8.26 7.39
N LYS A 252 -16.44 -7.52 6.75
CA LYS A 252 -17.78 -8.01 6.36
C LYS A 252 -17.79 -8.48 4.92
N ALA A 253 -17.11 -7.76 4.02
CA ALA A 253 -16.96 -8.18 2.63
C ALA A 253 -16.08 -9.42 2.49
N PRO A 254 -16.23 -10.22 1.43
CA PRO A 254 -15.28 -11.27 1.08
C PRO A 254 -13.85 -10.71 1.00
N LEU A 255 -12.92 -11.30 1.75
CA LEU A 255 -11.53 -10.90 1.83
C LEU A 255 -10.61 -12.05 1.43
N TYR A 256 -9.79 -11.84 0.42
CA TYR A 256 -8.75 -12.77 0.02
C TYR A 256 -7.38 -12.20 0.37
N VAL A 257 -6.60 -12.94 1.16
CA VAL A 257 -5.28 -12.54 1.65
C VAL A 257 -4.22 -13.48 1.07
N PHE A 258 -3.37 -12.92 0.22
CA PHE A 258 -2.28 -13.65 -0.43
C PHE A 258 -0.92 -13.23 0.12
N HIS A 259 -0.02 -14.21 0.38
CA HIS A 259 1.36 -13.91 0.72
C HIS A 259 2.32 -15.04 0.33
N SER A 260 3.48 -14.69 -0.23
CA SER A 260 4.54 -15.66 -0.49
C SER A 260 5.39 -15.87 0.76
N LYS A 261 5.62 -17.14 1.15
CA LYS A 261 6.55 -17.50 2.23
C LYS A 261 8.02 -17.21 1.89
N GLN A 262 8.31 -16.80 0.66
CA GLN A 262 9.66 -16.47 0.17
C GLN A 262 9.82 -14.96 -0.05
N ASP A 263 8.88 -14.15 0.43
CA ASP A 263 8.91 -12.70 0.31
C ASP A 263 10.05 -12.11 1.15
N GLU A 264 10.98 -11.44 0.48
CA GLU A 264 12.16 -10.83 1.11
C GLU A 264 11.97 -9.33 1.41
N VAL A 265 10.87 -8.74 0.98
CA VAL A 265 10.56 -7.32 1.18
C VAL A 265 9.59 -7.16 2.34
N VAL A 266 8.41 -7.76 2.23
CA VAL A 266 7.38 -7.74 3.27
C VAL A 266 7.35 -9.09 3.97
N THR A 267 7.55 -9.08 5.28
CA THR A 267 7.54 -10.31 6.07
C THR A 267 6.18 -10.99 6.07
N ILE A 268 6.16 -12.33 5.93
CA ILE A 268 4.92 -13.14 6.04
C ILE A 268 4.20 -12.91 7.38
N ARG A 269 4.92 -12.52 8.44
CA ARG A 269 4.33 -12.21 9.75
C ARG A 269 3.21 -11.18 9.68
N CYS A 270 3.26 -10.23 8.73
CA CYS A 270 2.16 -9.28 8.51
C CYS A 270 0.84 -10.01 8.21
N ALA A 271 0.89 -11.00 7.33
CA ALA A 271 -0.29 -11.79 6.97
C ALA A 271 -0.67 -12.82 8.05
N GLU A 272 0.31 -13.38 8.78
CA GLU A 272 0.08 -14.28 9.91
C GLU A 272 -0.58 -13.54 11.09
N HIS A 273 -0.20 -12.26 11.36
CA HIS A 273 -0.87 -11.43 12.34
C HIS A 273 -2.32 -11.14 11.93
N LEU A 274 -2.56 -10.90 10.64
CA LEU A 274 -3.92 -10.73 10.13
C LEU A 274 -4.76 -12.01 10.31
N GLN A 275 -4.19 -13.19 9.98
CA GLN A 275 -4.84 -14.48 10.18
C GLN A 275 -5.16 -14.77 11.65
N ARG A 276 -4.27 -14.37 12.56
CA ARG A 276 -4.50 -14.52 14.00
C ARG A 276 -5.65 -13.63 14.49
N CYS A 277 -5.76 -12.41 13.95
CA CYS A 277 -6.84 -11.50 14.33
C CYS A 277 -8.20 -11.88 13.73
N PHE A 278 -8.21 -12.50 12.57
CA PHE A 278 -9.43 -12.91 11.86
C PHE A 278 -9.43 -14.43 11.57
N PRO A 279 -9.33 -15.29 12.61
CA PRO A 279 -9.29 -16.73 12.39
C PRO A 279 -10.66 -17.25 11.97
N ASN A 280 -10.68 -18.18 11.02
CA ASN A 280 -11.87 -18.97 10.65
C ASN A 280 -13.13 -18.15 10.30
N LEU A 281 -12.98 -16.93 9.81
CA LEU A 281 -14.11 -16.18 9.28
C LEU A 281 -14.51 -16.76 7.92
N PRO A 282 -15.82 -17.05 7.70
CA PRO A 282 -16.28 -17.72 6.47
C PRO A 282 -16.08 -16.89 5.20
N ASN A 283 -15.95 -15.57 5.35
CA ASN A 283 -15.72 -14.63 4.28
C ASN A 283 -14.23 -14.26 4.09
N VAL A 284 -13.29 -14.86 4.84
CA VAL A 284 -11.86 -14.58 4.73
C VAL A 284 -11.10 -15.82 4.27
N THR A 285 -10.39 -15.70 3.15
CA THR A 285 -9.56 -16.76 2.59
C THR A 285 -8.09 -16.39 2.69
N TYR A 286 -7.26 -17.27 3.21
CA TYR A 286 -5.81 -17.11 3.31
C TYR A 286 -5.10 -18.04 2.34
N ASP A 287 -4.21 -17.47 1.53
CA ASP A 287 -3.43 -18.18 0.54
C ASP A 287 -1.93 -17.92 0.75
N PHE A 288 -1.30 -18.77 1.55
CA PHE A 288 0.11 -18.67 1.93
C PHE A 288 0.90 -19.84 1.34
N GLY A 289 1.78 -19.55 0.38
CA GLY A 289 2.54 -20.57 -0.32
C GLY A 289 3.96 -20.13 -0.70
N LYS A 290 4.67 -21.00 -1.40
CA LYS A 290 5.99 -20.70 -1.98
C LYS A 290 5.79 -20.18 -3.40
N TYR A 291 5.51 -18.87 -3.53
CA TYR A 291 5.17 -18.22 -4.81
C TYR A 291 6.33 -17.39 -5.38
N GLY A 292 7.53 -17.57 -4.83
CA GLY A 292 8.72 -16.81 -5.19
C GLY A 292 8.86 -15.51 -4.38
N HIS A 293 9.84 -14.72 -4.78
CA HIS A 293 10.16 -13.43 -4.19
C HIS A 293 9.04 -12.40 -4.40
N HIS A 294 9.12 -11.27 -3.69
CA HIS A 294 8.09 -10.24 -3.63
C HIS A 294 7.52 -9.84 -5.01
N ILE A 295 8.39 -9.44 -5.94
CA ILE A 295 7.96 -8.98 -7.27
C ILE A 295 7.38 -10.11 -8.13
N PRO A 296 8.02 -11.28 -8.31
CA PRO A 296 7.41 -12.40 -9.04
C PRO A 296 6.07 -12.87 -8.49
N ALA A 297 5.89 -12.88 -7.17
CA ALA A 297 4.65 -13.30 -6.52
C ALA A 297 3.46 -12.37 -6.85
N SER A 298 3.69 -11.08 -7.15
CA SER A 298 2.62 -10.16 -7.54
C SER A 298 1.86 -10.63 -8.78
N ARG A 299 2.58 -11.20 -9.77
CA ARG A 299 1.95 -11.74 -10.99
C ARG A 299 1.02 -12.92 -10.69
N ILE A 300 1.41 -13.77 -9.74
CA ILE A 300 0.58 -14.92 -9.33
C ILE A 300 -0.66 -14.40 -8.61
N PHE A 301 -0.51 -13.44 -7.70
CA PHE A 301 -1.62 -12.79 -7.02
C PHE A 301 -2.65 -12.24 -8.02
N HIS A 302 -2.24 -11.38 -8.94
CA HIS A 302 -3.17 -10.76 -9.90
C HIS A 302 -3.86 -11.77 -10.83
N LYS A 303 -3.16 -12.85 -11.23
CA LYS A 303 -3.79 -13.92 -12.00
C LYS A 303 -4.90 -14.61 -11.22
N ARG A 304 -4.67 -14.97 -9.96
CA ARG A 304 -5.68 -15.59 -9.10
C ARG A 304 -6.87 -14.68 -8.84
N VAL A 305 -6.60 -13.39 -8.59
CA VAL A 305 -7.69 -12.40 -8.46
C VAL A 305 -8.51 -12.33 -9.74
N ARG A 306 -7.87 -12.30 -10.92
CA ARG A 306 -8.59 -12.31 -12.19
C ARG A 306 -9.43 -13.57 -12.39
N GLU A 307 -8.93 -14.73 -11.99
CA GLU A 307 -9.68 -16.00 -12.02
C GLU A 307 -10.92 -15.90 -11.13
N MET A 308 -10.80 -15.49 -9.88
CA MET A 308 -11.92 -15.29 -8.94
C MET A 308 -12.94 -14.25 -9.38
N LEU A 309 -12.52 -13.19 -10.10
CA LEU A 309 -13.42 -12.17 -10.64
C LEU A 309 -14.20 -12.64 -11.88
N ASN A 310 -13.82 -13.76 -12.49
CA ASN A 310 -14.48 -14.35 -13.65
C ASN A 310 -15.38 -15.55 -13.31
N GLU A 311 -15.34 -16.03 -12.07
CA GLU A 311 -16.27 -17.03 -11.51
C GLU A 311 -17.60 -16.38 -11.11
#